data_549ce8aa55848cc579019f9b8ecdede2
#
_entry.id   549ce8aa55848cc579019f9b8ecdede2
#
_cell.length_a   1.000
_cell.length_b   1.000
_cell.length_c   1.000
_cell.angle_alpha   90.00
_cell.angle_beta   90.00
_cell.angle_gamma   90.00
#
_symmetry.space_group_name_H-M   'P 1'
#
loop_
_entity.id
_entity.type
_entity.pdbx_description
1 polymer ?
#
loop_
_entity_poly.entity_id
_entity_poly.type
_entity_poly.pdbx_seq_one_letter_code
_entity_poly.pdbx_strand_id
1 'polypeptide(L)'
;MHFVFYTHSLVSDWNHGNAHFLRGVMRDLRSRGHSVLALEPADSWSRQNLLKTQGPAAIERFRRDFPGLAARQYDAEFDHEAAIDDADVVVVHEWTDPELVARIGRARRDGGRFTLLFHDTHHRAVSAEQDIAALTLQDYDVILAFGETLRQRYLKAGWGRQVVTWHEAADHALFHPMPEVDRERDLIWIGNWGDDERSAEIREFLIEPARDLQLTGTVRGVRYPDEAIAAVRAAGLEHGGWIANADAPRAFARHRVTMHIPRRPYIEALPGIPTIRMFEALACGIPLISAPWDDAEGLFRPGTDFLFAKDGEEMRHLLTDVLTDRSMAKDLERHGLETILARHTCTHRVDELLAVLATHGSERVLENLAAKEAAQ
;
A
#
# COMPACT_ATOMS: atom_id res chain seq x y z
N MET A 1 10.25 -3.80 -22.11
CA MET A 1 10.68 -4.83 -21.14
C MET A 1 9.49 -5.67 -20.71
N HIS A 2 9.77 -6.93 -20.33
CA HIS A 2 8.82 -7.85 -19.74
C HIS A 2 9.06 -7.96 -18.23
N PHE A 3 8.03 -7.60 -17.42
CA PHE A 3 8.06 -7.64 -15.96
C PHE A 3 7.23 -8.82 -15.47
N VAL A 4 7.79 -9.62 -14.57
CA VAL A 4 7.08 -10.68 -13.85
C VAL A 4 7.04 -10.33 -12.37
N PHE A 5 5.84 -10.24 -11.81
CA PHE A 5 5.63 -9.92 -10.39
C PHE A 5 5.07 -11.13 -9.66
N TYR A 6 5.79 -11.63 -8.68
CA TYR A 6 5.25 -12.55 -7.68
C TYR A 6 4.59 -11.72 -6.58
N THR A 7 3.27 -11.81 -6.43
CA THR A 7 2.49 -10.99 -5.50
C THR A 7 1.74 -11.85 -4.51
N HIS A 8 1.44 -11.29 -3.33
CA HIS A 8 0.55 -11.93 -2.37
C HIS A 8 -0.85 -12.16 -2.95
N SER A 9 -1.44 -11.13 -3.54
CA SER A 9 -2.59 -11.20 -4.45
C SER A 9 -2.72 -9.89 -5.22
N LEU A 10 -2.91 -9.97 -6.54
CA LEU A 10 -3.29 -8.83 -7.36
C LEU A 10 -4.81 -8.67 -7.40
N VAL A 11 -5.52 -9.80 -7.45
CA VAL A 11 -6.97 -9.83 -7.63
C VAL A 11 -7.72 -9.45 -6.36
N SER A 12 -7.19 -9.81 -5.18
CA SER A 12 -7.82 -9.53 -3.89
C SER A 12 -7.15 -8.36 -3.17
N ASP A 13 -7.97 -7.46 -2.66
CA ASP A 13 -7.60 -6.42 -1.70
C ASP A 13 -8.17 -6.68 -0.30
N TRP A 14 -8.67 -7.90 -0.05
CA TRP A 14 -9.14 -8.28 1.27
C TRP A 14 -7.98 -8.38 2.26
N ASN A 15 -7.98 -7.51 3.28
CA ASN A 15 -6.88 -7.31 4.23
C ASN A 15 -5.49 -7.11 3.56
N HIS A 16 -5.48 -6.54 2.37
CA HIS A 16 -4.29 -6.32 1.58
C HIS A 16 -4.27 -4.88 1.06
N GLY A 17 -3.79 -3.95 1.91
CA GLY A 17 -3.79 -2.51 1.64
C GLY A 17 -2.98 -2.14 0.40
N ASN A 18 -1.85 -2.83 0.16
CA ASN A 18 -0.93 -2.51 -0.94
C ASN A 18 -1.40 -2.97 -2.32
N ALA A 19 -2.53 -3.68 -2.40
CA ALA A 19 -3.02 -4.17 -3.69
C ALA A 19 -3.20 -3.04 -4.71
N HIS A 20 -3.70 -1.87 -4.29
CA HIS A 20 -3.89 -0.75 -5.21
C HIS A 20 -2.57 -0.16 -5.70
N PHE A 21 -1.54 -0.09 -4.87
CA PHE A 21 -0.20 0.36 -5.24
C PHE A 21 0.39 -0.52 -6.34
N LEU A 22 0.38 -1.85 -6.14
CA LEU A 22 0.86 -2.80 -7.16
C LEU A 22 0.04 -2.70 -8.46
N ARG A 23 -1.29 -2.56 -8.36
CA ARG A 23 -2.17 -2.35 -9.52
C ARG A 23 -1.82 -1.07 -10.27
N GLY A 24 -1.57 0.03 -9.54
CA GLY A 24 -1.16 1.31 -10.10
C GLY A 24 0.19 1.25 -10.80
N VAL A 25 1.20 0.64 -10.18
CA VAL A 25 2.52 0.41 -10.79
C VAL A 25 2.43 -0.42 -12.06
N MET A 26 1.72 -1.56 -12.02
CA MET A 26 1.56 -2.44 -13.18
C MET A 26 0.80 -1.76 -14.31
N ARG A 27 -0.21 -0.94 -13.99
CA ARG A 27 -0.95 -0.16 -14.98
C ARG A 27 -0.05 0.89 -15.63
N ASP A 28 0.75 1.62 -14.85
CA ASP A 28 1.67 2.64 -15.37
C ASP A 28 2.76 2.00 -16.25
N LEU A 29 3.37 0.89 -15.82
CA LEU A 29 4.31 0.13 -16.66
C LEU A 29 3.68 -0.27 -18.01
N ARG A 30 2.46 -0.78 -18.00
CA ARG A 30 1.73 -1.14 -19.23
C ARG A 30 1.44 0.06 -20.12
N SER A 31 1.06 1.19 -19.55
CA SER A 31 0.81 2.43 -20.31
C SER A 31 2.06 2.94 -21.02
N ARG A 32 3.24 2.62 -20.49
CA ARG A 32 4.54 2.92 -21.10
C ARG A 32 5.02 1.86 -22.10
N GLY A 33 4.16 0.89 -22.44
CA GLY A 33 4.45 -0.15 -23.42
C GLY A 33 5.26 -1.33 -22.89
N HIS A 34 5.38 -1.50 -21.57
CA HIS A 34 5.98 -2.68 -20.97
C HIS A 34 4.96 -3.83 -20.88
N SER A 35 5.41 -5.07 -21.03
CA SER A 35 4.63 -6.26 -20.73
C SER A 35 4.69 -6.56 -19.24
N VAL A 36 3.58 -6.95 -18.64
CA VAL A 36 3.50 -7.25 -17.21
C VAL A 36 2.71 -8.53 -16.98
N LEU A 37 3.32 -9.49 -16.30
CA LEU A 37 2.71 -10.72 -15.79
C LEU A 37 2.68 -10.67 -14.28
N ALA A 38 1.50 -10.80 -13.67
CA ALA A 38 1.38 -11.00 -12.23
C ALA A 38 1.16 -12.49 -11.94
N LEU A 39 1.89 -13.01 -10.97
CA LEU A 39 1.78 -14.37 -10.44
C LEU A 39 1.32 -14.29 -8.99
N GLU A 40 0.26 -15.03 -8.64
CA GLU A 40 -0.25 -15.12 -7.27
C GLU A 40 -0.47 -16.58 -6.86
N PRO A 41 -0.24 -16.98 -5.60
CA PRO A 41 -0.49 -18.35 -5.17
C PRO A 41 -1.97 -18.69 -5.29
N ALA A 42 -2.28 -19.90 -5.76
CA ALA A 42 -3.66 -20.39 -5.91
C ALA A 42 -4.39 -20.44 -4.56
N ASP A 43 -3.65 -20.68 -3.47
CA ASP A 43 -4.11 -20.70 -2.09
C ASP A 43 -3.94 -19.37 -1.35
N SER A 44 -3.73 -18.25 -2.07
CA SER A 44 -3.60 -16.91 -1.48
C SER A 44 -4.67 -16.67 -0.41
N TRP A 45 -4.22 -16.42 0.81
CA TRP A 45 -5.08 -16.19 1.96
C TRP A 45 -6.06 -15.02 1.74
N SER A 46 -5.58 -13.92 1.16
CA SER A 46 -6.41 -12.76 0.84
C SER A 46 -7.52 -13.14 -0.15
N ARG A 47 -7.17 -13.87 -1.22
CA ARG A 47 -8.13 -14.30 -2.24
C ARG A 47 -9.16 -15.30 -1.69
N GLN A 48 -8.73 -16.25 -0.87
CA GLN A 48 -9.65 -17.20 -0.22
C GLN A 48 -10.67 -16.50 0.68
N ASN A 49 -10.22 -15.53 1.48
CA ASN A 49 -11.10 -14.75 2.34
C ASN A 49 -12.05 -13.82 1.54
N LEU A 50 -11.57 -13.22 0.44
CA LEU A 50 -12.43 -12.48 -0.47
C LEU A 50 -13.55 -13.38 -1.02
N LEU A 51 -13.21 -14.55 -1.54
CA LEU A 51 -14.19 -15.52 -2.06
C LEU A 51 -15.17 -15.99 -0.98
N LYS A 52 -14.67 -16.28 0.23
CA LYS A 52 -15.51 -16.72 1.36
C LYS A 52 -16.49 -15.65 1.80
N THR A 53 -16.10 -14.38 1.78
CA THR A 53 -16.91 -13.27 2.32
C THR A 53 -17.76 -12.56 1.28
N GLN A 54 -17.30 -12.49 0.02
CA GLN A 54 -17.93 -11.74 -1.07
C GLN A 54 -18.39 -12.62 -2.25
N GLY A 55 -17.98 -13.89 -2.27
CA GLY A 55 -18.29 -14.82 -3.34
C GLY A 55 -17.50 -14.58 -4.65
N PRO A 56 -17.73 -15.40 -5.68
CA PRO A 56 -16.99 -15.34 -6.96
C PRO A 56 -17.25 -14.06 -7.75
N ALA A 57 -18.36 -13.37 -7.52
CA ALA A 57 -18.66 -12.09 -8.17
C ALA A 57 -17.57 -11.01 -7.88
N ALA A 58 -16.84 -11.12 -6.77
CA ALA A 58 -15.74 -10.20 -6.46
C ALA A 58 -14.58 -10.33 -7.46
N ILE A 59 -14.30 -11.53 -7.97
CA ILE A 59 -13.27 -11.76 -8.99
C ILE A 59 -13.69 -11.14 -10.34
N GLU A 60 -14.96 -11.32 -10.72
CA GLU A 60 -15.50 -10.69 -11.94
C GLU A 60 -15.52 -9.17 -11.83
N ARG A 61 -15.79 -8.67 -10.62
CA ARG A 61 -15.70 -7.25 -10.32
C ARG A 61 -14.28 -6.72 -10.53
N PHE A 62 -13.25 -7.39 -10.03
CA PHE A 62 -11.86 -6.99 -10.25
C PHE A 62 -11.54 -6.86 -11.74
N ARG A 63 -11.95 -7.83 -12.57
CA ARG A 63 -11.72 -7.79 -14.02
C ARG A 63 -12.38 -6.59 -14.70
N ARG A 64 -13.55 -6.17 -14.23
CA ARG A 64 -14.27 -4.99 -14.71
C ARG A 64 -13.63 -3.69 -14.24
N ASP A 65 -13.25 -3.61 -12.95
CA ASP A 65 -12.75 -2.39 -12.32
C ASP A 65 -11.27 -2.13 -12.70
N PHE A 66 -10.51 -3.18 -13.05
CA PHE A 66 -9.11 -3.08 -13.48
C PHE A 66 -8.88 -3.75 -14.84
N PRO A 67 -9.47 -3.22 -15.93
CA PRO A 67 -9.34 -3.82 -17.25
C PRO A 67 -7.87 -3.83 -17.70
N GLY A 68 -7.43 -4.96 -18.21
CA GLY A 68 -6.05 -5.16 -18.66
C GLY A 68 -5.07 -5.61 -17.57
N LEU A 69 -5.49 -5.68 -16.31
CA LEU A 69 -4.73 -6.37 -15.26
C LEU A 69 -5.28 -7.77 -15.05
N ALA A 70 -4.36 -8.74 -15.02
CA ALA A 70 -4.69 -10.13 -14.75
C ALA A 70 -3.56 -10.77 -13.94
N ALA A 71 -3.92 -11.72 -13.08
CA ALA A 71 -2.96 -12.57 -12.40
C ALA A 71 -3.13 -14.02 -12.89
N ARG A 72 -2.02 -14.69 -13.15
CA ARG A 72 -1.96 -16.14 -13.31
C ARG A 72 -1.68 -16.77 -11.95
N GLN A 73 -2.45 -17.79 -11.61
CA GLN A 73 -2.25 -18.51 -10.38
C GLN A 73 -1.17 -19.57 -10.53
N TYR A 74 -0.40 -19.78 -9.48
CA TYR A 74 0.57 -20.85 -9.38
C TYR A 74 0.28 -21.75 -8.18
N ASP A 75 0.60 -23.00 -8.32
CA ASP A 75 0.55 -24.05 -7.32
C ASP A 75 1.88 -24.84 -7.27
N ALA A 76 1.90 -25.97 -6.61
CA ALA A 76 3.10 -26.80 -6.45
C ALA A 76 3.64 -27.38 -7.78
N GLU A 77 2.79 -27.53 -8.80
CA GLU A 77 3.16 -28.08 -10.11
C GLU A 77 3.55 -27.01 -11.14
N PHE A 78 3.45 -25.74 -10.74
CA PHE A 78 3.73 -24.61 -11.63
C PHE A 78 5.21 -24.55 -12.04
N ASP A 79 5.46 -24.40 -13.33
CA ASP A 79 6.82 -24.21 -13.87
C ASP A 79 7.25 -22.75 -13.73
N HIS A 80 7.92 -22.46 -12.61
CA HIS A 80 8.40 -21.12 -12.29
C HIS A 80 9.57 -20.69 -13.20
N GLU A 81 10.44 -21.63 -13.58
CA GLU A 81 11.57 -21.35 -14.47
C GLU A 81 11.08 -20.92 -15.85
N ALA A 82 10.16 -21.66 -16.43
CA ALA A 82 9.54 -21.28 -17.72
C ALA A 82 8.78 -19.95 -17.65
N ALA A 83 8.24 -19.60 -16.49
CA ALA A 83 7.51 -18.33 -16.31
C ALA A 83 8.42 -17.09 -16.25
N ILE A 84 9.71 -17.26 -15.92
CA ILE A 84 10.68 -16.17 -15.79
C ILE A 84 11.79 -16.18 -16.85
N ASP A 85 11.83 -17.17 -17.72
CA ASP A 85 12.91 -17.37 -18.72
C ASP A 85 13.03 -16.19 -19.70
N ASP A 86 11.91 -15.66 -20.16
CA ASP A 86 11.85 -14.50 -21.06
C ASP A 86 11.68 -13.15 -20.34
N ALA A 87 11.66 -13.14 -19.00
CA ALA A 87 11.55 -11.92 -18.23
C ALA A 87 12.80 -11.03 -18.36
N ASP A 88 12.59 -9.73 -18.39
CA ASP A 88 13.65 -8.74 -18.20
C ASP A 88 13.80 -8.39 -16.71
N VAL A 89 12.68 -8.31 -15.98
CA VAL A 89 12.65 -7.96 -14.56
C VAL A 89 11.71 -8.90 -13.83
N VAL A 90 12.18 -9.47 -12.72
CA VAL A 90 11.38 -10.29 -11.80
C VAL A 90 11.33 -9.59 -10.46
N VAL A 91 10.12 -9.31 -9.96
CA VAL A 91 9.88 -8.68 -8.65
C VAL A 91 9.20 -9.70 -7.75
N VAL A 92 9.81 -10.00 -6.61
CA VAL A 92 9.30 -10.99 -5.64
C VAL A 92 8.89 -10.26 -4.37
N HIS A 93 7.62 -10.39 -4.00
CA HIS A 93 7.06 -9.75 -2.81
C HIS A 93 7.40 -10.54 -1.53
N GLU A 94 7.55 -9.85 -0.42
CA GLU A 94 7.98 -10.39 0.90
C GLU A 94 7.04 -11.45 1.50
N TRP A 95 5.81 -11.57 1.00
CA TRP A 95 4.86 -12.64 1.36
C TRP A 95 4.98 -13.89 0.50
N THR A 96 5.96 -13.96 -0.39
CA THR A 96 6.23 -15.15 -1.20
C THR A 96 6.86 -16.24 -0.31
N ASP A 97 6.51 -17.49 -0.57
CA ASP A 97 7.05 -18.65 0.16
C ASP A 97 8.60 -18.64 0.16
N PRO A 98 9.25 -18.86 1.31
CA PRO A 98 10.72 -18.80 1.42
C PRO A 98 11.48 -19.76 0.47
N GLU A 99 10.92 -20.95 0.20
CA GLU A 99 11.55 -21.90 -0.75
C GLU A 99 11.47 -21.37 -2.18
N LEU A 100 10.36 -20.73 -2.54
CA LEU A 100 10.21 -20.07 -3.83
C LEU A 100 11.12 -18.86 -3.96
N VAL A 101 11.25 -18.03 -2.92
CA VAL A 101 12.22 -16.93 -2.87
C VAL A 101 13.62 -17.45 -3.15
N ALA A 102 14.05 -18.52 -2.46
CA ALA A 102 15.35 -19.14 -2.67
C ALA A 102 15.49 -19.77 -4.06
N ARG A 103 14.43 -20.39 -4.61
CA ARG A 103 14.42 -21.01 -5.93
C ARG A 103 14.63 -19.98 -7.05
N ILE A 104 13.92 -18.85 -6.99
CA ILE A 104 14.06 -17.78 -7.97
C ILE A 104 15.45 -17.14 -7.86
N GLY A 105 15.98 -16.96 -6.64
CA GLY A 105 17.34 -16.51 -6.40
C GLY A 105 18.38 -17.42 -7.07
N ARG A 106 18.26 -18.74 -6.89
CA ARG A 106 19.13 -19.71 -7.57
C ARG A 106 19.03 -19.60 -9.08
N ALA A 107 17.83 -19.49 -9.65
CA ALA A 107 17.66 -19.32 -11.09
C ALA A 107 18.39 -18.07 -11.61
N ARG A 108 18.37 -16.97 -10.85
CA ARG A 108 19.14 -15.75 -11.18
C ARG A 108 20.65 -16.00 -11.14
N ARG A 109 21.16 -16.59 -10.05
CA ARG A 109 22.58 -16.90 -9.87
C ARG A 109 23.12 -17.85 -10.92
N ASP A 110 22.34 -18.85 -11.30
CA ASP A 110 22.73 -19.93 -12.19
C ASP A 110 22.65 -19.55 -13.69
N GLY A 111 22.51 -18.27 -14.00
CA GLY A 111 22.60 -17.73 -15.36
C GLY A 111 21.33 -17.02 -15.86
N GLY A 112 20.34 -16.81 -14.99
CA GLY A 112 19.15 -16.01 -15.34
C GLY A 112 19.53 -14.61 -15.82
N ARG A 113 18.98 -14.19 -16.97
CA ARG A 113 19.32 -12.91 -17.61
C ARG A 113 18.47 -11.73 -17.13
N PHE A 114 17.45 -12.01 -16.32
CA PHE A 114 16.57 -10.99 -15.73
C PHE A 114 17.23 -10.26 -14.56
N THR A 115 16.81 -9.04 -14.28
CA THR A 115 17.09 -8.35 -13.01
C THR A 115 16.14 -8.86 -11.96
N LEU A 116 16.65 -9.31 -10.82
CA LEU A 116 15.85 -9.86 -9.72
C LEU A 116 15.74 -8.88 -8.56
N LEU A 117 14.51 -8.46 -8.28
CA LEU A 117 14.17 -7.51 -7.22
C LEU A 117 13.36 -8.19 -6.13
N PHE A 118 13.65 -7.88 -4.86
CA PHE A 118 12.81 -8.23 -3.72
C PHE A 118 12.06 -6.99 -3.24
N HIS A 119 10.76 -7.09 -2.97
CA HIS A 119 9.93 -5.95 -2.55
C HIS A 119 9.32 -6.21 -1.18
N ASP A 120 9.73 -5.40 -0.19
CA ASP A 120 9.21 -5.43 1.18
C ASP A 120 8.33 -4.20 1.44
N THR A 121 7.08 -4.45 1.83
CA THR A 121 6.03 -3.44 2.09
C THR A 121 5.38 -3.58 3.46
N HIS A 122 6.02 -4.30 4.39
CA HIS A 122 5.41 -4.58 5.68
C HIS A 122 6.40 -4.42 6.84
N HIS A 123 5.90 -4.33 8.06
CA HIS A 123 6.72 -4.23 9.27
C HIS A 123 7.32 -5.57 9.75
N ARG A 124 7.27 -6.65 8.94
CA ARG A 124 7.75 -7.98 9.33
C ARG A 124 9.23 -8.00 9.70
N ALA A 125 10.05 -7.18 9.07
CA ALA A 125 11.46 -7.02 9.45
C ALA A 125 11.64 -6.58 10.92
N VAL A 126 10.57 -6.13 11.59
CA VAL A 126 10.53 -5.78 13.01
C VAL A 126 9.70 -6.79 13.80
N SER A 127 8.45 -7.01 13.40
CA SER A 127 7.50 -7.84 14.15
C SER A 127 7.71 -9.36 13.99
N ALA A 128 8.41 -9.77 12.93
CA ALA A 128 8.73 -11.16 12.60
C ALA A 128 10.14 -11.26 11.98
N GLU A 129 11.12 -10.66 12.63
CA GLU A 129 12.49 -10.51 12.11
C GLU A 129 13.10 -11.85 11.66
N GLN A 130 12.83 -12.93 12.40
CA GLN A 130 13.34 -14.25 12.07
C GLN A 130 12.80 -14.78 10.72
N ASP A 131 11.57 -14.44 10.36
CA ASP A 131 10.98 -14.86 9.08
C ASP A 131 11.69 -14.17 7.91
N ILE A 132 12.00 -12.88 8.06
CA ILE A 132 12.73 -12.12 7.03
C ILE A 132 14.19 -12.56 6.98
N ALA A 133 14.83 -12.78 8.12
CA ALA A 133 16.20 -13.26 8.21
C ALA A 133 16.40 -14.67 7.59
N ALA A 134 15.34 -15.48 7.56
CA ALA A 134 15.36 -16.82 6.95
C ALA A 134 15.27 -16.77 5.41
N LEU A 135 14.93 -15.63 4.80
CA LEU A 135 14.86 -15.49 3.36
C LEU A 135 16.27 -15.47 2.74
N THR A 136 16.46 -16.22 1.66
CA THR A 136 17.72 -16.25 0.92
C THR A 136 17.76 -15.11 -0.11
N LEU A 137 18.19 -13.91 0.31
CA LEU A 137 18.18 -12.71 -0.52
C LEU A 137 19.55 -12.37 -1.14
N GLN A 138 20.58 -13.17 -0.92
CA GLN A 138 21.94 -12.92 -1.41
C GLN A 138 22.07 -12.99 -2.93
N ASP A 139 21.16 -13.70 -3.59
CA ASP A 139 21.10 -13.85 -5.04
C ASP A 139 20.20 -12.80 -5.72
N TYR A 140 19.59 -11.89 -4.94
CA TYR A 140 18.79 -10.78 -5.44
C TYR A 140 19.69 -9.59 -5.80
N ASP A 141 19.43 -8.98 -6.96
CA ASP A 141 20.20 -7.82 -7.44
C ASP A 141 19.93 -6.59 -6.57
N VAL A 142 18.65 -6.33 -6.24
CA VAL A 142 18.24 -5.18 -5.40
C VAL A 142 17.06 -5.54 -4.50
N ILE A 143 17.07 -5.01 -3.29
CA ILE A 143 15.93 -5.01 -2.38
C ILE A 143 15.27 -3.64 -2.42
N LEU A 144 13.96 -3.61 -2.66
CA LEU A 144 13.11 -2.43 -2.64
C LEU A 144 12.44 -2.37 -1.26
N ALA A 145 12.94 -1.51 -0.37
CA ALA A 145 12.39 -1.29 0.95
C ALA A 145 11.44 -0.07 0.94
N PHE A 146 10.24 -0.20 1.48
CA PHE A 146 9.22 0.86 1.37
C PHE A 146 9.42 2.07 2.31
N GLY A 147 10.60 2.20 2.93
CA GLY A 147 11.04 3.35 3.72
C GLY A 147 12.50 3.28 4.11
N GLU A 148 13.09 4.43 4.42
CA GLU A 148 14.52 4.56 4.71
C GLU A 148 14.92 3.80 5.98
N THR A 149 14.09 3.84 7.02
CA THR A 149 14.34 3.11 8.26
C THR A 149 14.39 1.59 8.00
N LEU A 150 13.51 1.08 7.14
CA LEU A 150 13.55 -0.33 6.74
C LEU A 150 14.80 -0.64 5.90
N ARG A 151 15.15 0.23 4.95
CA ARG A 151 16.37 0.11 4.16
C ARG A 151 17.62 0.01 5.06
N GLN A 152 17.76 0.88 6.04
CA GLN A 152 18.87 0.86 6.99
C GLN A 152 18.91 -0.44 7.81
N ARG A 153 17.72 -0.97 8.17
CA ARG A 153 17.63 -2.24 8.87
C ARG A 153 18.16 -3.40 8.03
N TYR A 154 17.78 -3.50 6.76
CA TYR A 154 18.29 -4.50 5.82
C TYR A 154 19.82 -4.41 5.67
N LEU A 155 20.35 -3.21 5.47
CA LEU A 155 21.80 -2.98 5.35
C LEU A 155 22.55 -3.40 6.62
N LYS A 156 22.04 -3.01 7.79
CA LYS A 156 22.64 -3.35 9.09
C LYS A 156 22.62 -4.85 9.35
N ALA A 157 21.56 -5.52 8.96
CA ALA A 157 21.41 -6.98 9.13
C ALA A 157 22.16 -7.79 8.05
N GLY A 158 22.62 -7.16 6.97
CA GLY A 158 23.27 -7.84 5.86
C GLY A 158 22.33 -8.72 5.05
N TRP A 159 21.03 -8.41 5.00
CA TRP A 159 20.02 -9.23 4.32
C TRP A 159 19.94 -9.02 2.80
N GLY A 160 20.90 -8.37 2.19
CA GLY A 160 20.98 -8.18 0.76
C GLY A 160 22.22 -7.39 0.38
N ARG A 161 22.56 -7.39 -0.91
CA ARG A 161 23.76 -6.70 -1.43
C ARG A 161 23.49 -5.22 -1.72
N GLN A 162 22.34 -4.95 -2.33
CA GLN A 162 21.88 -3.61 -2.69
C GLN A 162 20.47 -3.42 -2.12
N VAL A 163 20.26 -2.32 -1.38
CA VAL A 163 18.97 -1.98 -0.80
C VAL A 163 18.67 -0.53 -1.14
N VAL A 164 17.54 -0.27 -1.75
CA VAL A 164 17.08 1.07 -2.10
C VAL A 164 15.74 1.35 -1.43
N THR A 165 15.49 2.60 -1.11
CA THR A 165 14.19 3.04 -0.63
C THR A 165 13.25 3.21 -1.81
N TRP A 166 12.09 2.55 -1.77
CA TRP A 166 11.04 2.63 -2.77
C TRP A 166 9.70 2.67 -2.08
N HIS A 167 9.23 3.89 -1.80
CA HIS A 167 8.01 4.11 -1.02
C HIS A 167 6.76 3.61 -1.73
N GLU A 168 5.72 3.37 -0.96
CA GLU A 168 4.36 3.28 -1.51
C GLU A 168 3.92 4.61 -2.11
N ALA A 169 2.80 4.61 -2.81
CA ALA A 169 2.22 5.78 -3.46
C ALA A 169 0.75 5.59 -3.78
N ALA A 170 0.06 6.66 -4.14
CA ALA A 170 -1.30 6.60 -4.64
C ALA A 170 -1.36 6.23 -6.11
N ASP A 171 -2.25 5.33 -6.45
CA ASP A 171 -2.73 5.19 -7.82
C ASP A 171 -3.73 6.32 -8.13
N HIS A 172 -3.21 7.48 -8.58
CA HIS A 172 -3.99 8.69 -8.78
C HIS A 172 -5.05 8.60 -9.91
N ALA A 173 -5.01 7.58 -10.74
CA ALA A 173 -6.06 7.33 -11.71
C ALA A 173 -7.27 6.61 -11.07
N LEU A 174 -7.07 5.97 -9.91
CA LEU A 174 -8.15 5.40 -9.10
C LEU A 174 -8.52 6.34 -7.94
N PHE A 175 -7.52 6.81 -7.19
CA PHE A 175 -7.70 7.69 -6.04
C PHE A 175 -7.54 9.15 -6.48
N HIS A 176 -8.65 9.84 -6.65
CA HIS A 176 -8.72 11.24 -7.05
C HIS A 176 -9.96 11.91 -6.45
N PRO A 177 -10.01 13.22 -6.36
CA PRO A 177 -11.19 13.94 -5.90
C PRO A 177 -12.42 13.65 -6.77
N MET A 178 -13.58 13.53 -6.14
CA MET A 178 -14.89 13.34 -6.79
C MET A 178 -15.83 14.50 -6.37
N PRO A 179 -15.66 15.70 -6.94
CA PRO A 179 -16.39 16.89 -6.52
C PRO A 179 -17.90 16.82 -6.78
N GLU A 180 -18.34 15.90 -7.64
CA GLU A 180 -19.75 15.63 -7.95
C GLU A 180 -20.45 14.79 -6.86
N VAL A 181 -19.70 14.26 -5.88
CA VAL A 181 -20.24 13.43 -4.79
C VAL A 181 -20.50 14.32 -3.57
N ASP A 182 -21.73 14.34 -3.11
CA ASP A 182 -22.11 15.08 -1.90
C ASP A 182 -21.49 14.44 -0.66
N ARG A 183 -21.05 15.28 0.27
CA ARG A 183 -20.56 14.86 1.59
C ARG A 183 -21.75 14.66 2.52
N GLU A 184 -22.02 13.40 2.82
CA GLU A 184 -23.22 12.99 3.57
C GLU A 184 -22.95 12.79 5.06
N ARG A 185 -21.68 12.55 5.42
CA ARG A 185 -21.26 12.17 6.78
C ARG A 185 -19.99 12.91 7.20
N ASP A 186 -19.73 12.94 8.50
CA ASP A 186 -18.58 13.62 9.04
C ASP A 186 -17.28 12.81 8.84
N LEU A 187 -17.24 11.57 9.32
CA LEU A 187 -16.01 10.81 9.50
C LEU A 187 -16.01 9.49 8.74
N ILE A 188 -14.91 9.19 8.06
CA ILE A 188 -14.61 7.84 7.57
C ILE A 188 -13.30 7.31 8.14
N TRP A 189 -13.31 6.06 8.56
CA TRP A 189 -12.12 5.28 8.84
C TRP A 189 -12.08 4.06 7.91
N ILE A 190 -10.96 3.89 7.16
CA ILE A 190 -10.71 2.70 6.35
C ILE A 190 -9.46 2.03 6.89
N GLY A 191 -9.63 0.94 7.64
CA GLY A 191 -8.53 0.19 8.24
C GLY A 191 -9.05 -1.02 9.02
N ASN A 192 -8.21 -2.04 9.11
CA ASN A 192 -8.51 -3.23 9.90
C ASN A 192 -8.36 -2.92 11.40
N TRP A 193 -8.93 -3.74 12.25
CA TRP A 193 -8.82 -3.56 13.70
C TRP A 193 -7.37 -3.51 14.18
N GLY A 194 -6.50 -4.37 13.60
CA GLY A 194 -5.08 -4.35 13.88
C GLY A 194 -4.69 -5.09 15.15
N ASP A 195 -5.61 -5.87 15.70
CA ASP A 195 -5.39 -6.69 16.90
C ASP A 195 -4.74 -5.84 18.03
N ASP A 196 -3.79 -6.38 18.78
CA ASP A 196 -3.12 -5.66 19.87
C ASP A 196 -2.17 -4.55 19.42
N GLU A 197 -1.85 -4.47 18.11
CA GLU A 197 -0.93 -3.47 17.58
C GLU A 197 -1.55 -2.08 17.41
N ARG A 198 -2.89 -1.96 17.48
CA ARG A 198 -3.59 -0.69 17.22
C ARG A 198 -4.94 -0.53 17.92
N SER A 199 -5.40 -1.50 18.66
CA SER A 199 -6.77 -1.49 19.22
C SER A 199 -6.98 -0.39 20.27
N ALA A 200 -5.95 -0.05 21.06
CA ALA A 200 -6.01 1.04 22.03
C ALA A 200 -6.08 2.39 21.31
N GLU A 201 -5.27 2.58 20.29
CA GLU A 201 -5.19 3.81 19.49
C GLU A 201 -6.50 4.04 18.70
N ILE A 202 -7.13 2.97 18.19
CA ILE A 202 -8.46 3.10 17.54
C ILE A 202 -9.52 3.55 18.56
N ARG A 203 -9.45 3.08 19.81
CA ARG A 203 -10.37 3.58 20.85
C ARG A 203 -10.14 5.03 21.16
N GLU A 204 -8.91 5.43 21.42
CA GLU A 204 -8.51 6.77 21.82
C GLU A 204 -8.73 7.81 20.70
N PHE A 205 -8.28 7.51 19.48
CA PHE A 205 -8.26 8.48 18.39
C PHE A 205 -9.48 8.43 17.47
N LEU A 206 -10.26 7.35 17.46
CA LEU A 206 -11.43 7.22 16.59
C LEU A 206 -12.74 7.10 17.39
N ILE A 207 -12.86 6.06 18.25
CA ILE A 207 -14.16 5.70 18.84
C ILE A 207 -14.60 6.73 19.88
N GLU A 208 -13.70 7.11 20.79
CA GLU A 208 -14.02 8.07 21.86
C GLU A 208 -14.30 9.47 21.31
N PRO A 209 -13.45 10.05 20.42
CA PRO A 209 -13.76 11.34 19.79
C PRO A 209 -15.07 11.33 19.00
N ALA A 210 -15.35 10.27 18.23
CA ALA A 210 -16.59 10.18 17.48
C ALA A 210 -17.84 10.16 18.40
N ARG A 211 -17.77 9.42 19.51
CA ARG A 211 -18.84 9.37 20.51
C ARG A 211 -19.02 10.72 21.18
N ASP A 212 -17.93 11.34 21.66
CA ASP A 212 -17.98 12.57 22.46
C ASP A 212 -18.47 13.77 21.64
N LEU A 213 -18.14 13.80 20.35
CA LEU A 213 -18.58 14.83 19.41
C LEU A 213 -19.87 14.47 18.67
N GLN A 214 -20.44 13.29 18.94
CA GLN A 214 -21.66 12.78 18.30
C GLN A 214 -21.58 12.76 16.76
N LEU A 215 -20.40 12.36 16.22
CA LEU A 215 -20.16 12.37 14.78
C LEU A 215 -20.95 11.26 14.07
N THR A 216 -21.42 11.59 12.87
CA THR A 216 -21.89 10.59 11.92
C THR A 216 -20.71 10.05 11.11
N GLY A 217 -20.67 8.75 10.83
CA GLY A 217 -19.53 8.23 10.07
C GLY A 217 -19.60 6.76 9.78
N THR A 218 -18.57 6.29 9.08
CA THR A 218 -18.45 4.90 8.64
C THR A 218 -17.06 4.36 8.96
N VAL A 219 -17.03 3.16 9.51
CA VAL A 219 -15.81 2.35 9.71
C VAL A 219 -15.81 1.21 8.71
N ARG A 220 -14.77 1.14 7.88
CA ARG A 220 -14.55 0.10 6.88
C ARG A 220 -13.28 -0.69 7.21
N GLY A 221 -13.38 -1.99 7.17
CA GLY A 221 -12.26 -2.89 7.44
C GLY A 221 -12.72 -4.27 7.86
N VAL A 222 -11.76 -5.15 8.03
CA VAL A 222 -11.99 -6.55 8.42
C VAL A 222 -11.32 -6.87 9.75
N ARG A 223 -11.59 -8.07 10.29
CA ARG A 223 -11.00 -8.57 11.54
C ARG A 223 -11.38 -7.74 12.78
N TYR A 224 -12.55 -7.12 12.77
CA TYR A 224 -13.12 -6.49 13.96
C TYR A 224 -13.79 -7.56 14.81
N PRO A 225 -13.38 -7.76 16.08
CA PRO A 225 -14.12 -8.61 17.00
C PRO A 225 -15.47 -7.99 17.37
N ASP A 226 -16.41 -8.81 17.84
CA ASP A 226 -17.79 -8.38 18.12
C ASP A 226 -17.87 -7.21 19.11
N GLU A 227 -17.02 -7.18 20.12
CA GLU A 227 -16.92 -6.09 21.09
C GLU A 227 -16.43 -4.78 20.45
N ALA A 228 -15.53 -4.86 19.46
CA ALA A 228 -15.07 -3.69 18.72
C ALA A 228 -16.18 -3.15 17.81
N ILE A 229 -16.92 -4.02 17.13
CA ILE A 229 -18.10 -3.65 16.33
C ILE A 229 -19.17 -3.00 17.22
N ALA A 230 -19.42 -3.55 18.40
CA ALA A 230 -20.35 -2.98 19.37
C ALA A 230 -19.88 -1.58 19.83
N ALA A 231 -18.60 -1.38 20.12
CA ALA A 231 -18.04 -0.09 20.51
C ALA A 231 -18.15 0.96 19.39
N VAL A 232 -17.86 0.58 18.14
CA VAL A 232 -18.02 1.44 16.95
C VAL A 232 -19.49 1.90 16.82
N ARG A 233 -20.44 0.98 16.94
CA ARG A 233 -21.89 1.29 16.86
C ARG A 233 -22.36 2.16 18.03
N ALA A 234 -21.88 1.89 19.24
CA ALA A 234 -22.20 2.69 20.43
C ALA A 234 -21.67 4.13 20.34
N ALA A 235 -20.63 4.36 19.54
CA ALA A 235 -20.10 5.68 19.23
C ALA A 235 -20.87 6.43 18.11
N GLY A 236 -21.97 5.85 17.58
CA GLY A 236 -22.76 6.46 16.50
C GLY A 236 -22.22 6.18 15.09
N LEU A 237 -21.18 5.35 14.96
CA LEU A 237 -20.58 5.03 13.68
C LEU A 237 -21.17 3.74 13.09
N GLU A 238 -21.27 3.68 11.76
CA GLU A 238 -21.65 2.47 11.04
C GLU A 238 -20.41 1.60 10.81
N HIS A 239 -20.46 0.31 11.18
CA HIS A 239 -19.46 -0.66 10.76
C HIS A 239 -19.91 -1.34 9.46
N GLY A 240 -19.28 -1.00 8.35
CA GLY A 240 -19.65 -1.46 7.01
C GLY A 240 -18.79 -2.62 6.47
N GLY A 241 -17.91 -3.20 7.29
CA GLY A 241 -17.06 -4.32 6.88
C GLY A 241 -16.06 -3.98 5.76
N TRP A 242 -15.67 -5.00 5.00
CA TRP A 242 -14.74 -4.85 3.87
C TRP A 242 -15.24 -3.82 2.84
N ILE A 243 -14.29 -3.12 2.24
CA ILE A 243 -14.51 -2.24 1.08
C ILE A 243 -13.47 -2.56 0.01
N ALA A 244 -13.90 -2.67 -1.25
CA ALA A 244 -12.98 -2.82 -2.37
C ALA A 244 -12.16 -1.54 -2.57
N ASN A 245 -10.91 -1.65 -2.99
CA ASN A 245 -10.10 -0.47 -3.31
C ASN A 245 -10.80 0.44 -4.34
N ALA A 246 -11.51 -0.14 -5.31
CA ALA A 246 -12.24 0.62 -6.33
C ALA A 246 -13.40 1.48 -5.76
N ASP A 247 -13.91 1.15 -4.57
CA ASP A 247 -14.98 1.91 -3.90
C ASP A 247 -14.44 2.93 -2.90
N ALA A 248 -13.20 2.78 -2.46
CA ALA A 248 -12.62 3.63 -1.43
C ALA A 248 -12.62 5.12 -1.81
N PRO A 249 -12.30 5.54 -3.05
CA PRO A 249 -12.36 6.95 -3.43
C PRO A 249 -13.76 7.56 -3.26
N ARG A 250 -14.80 6.84 -3.68
CA ARG A 250 -16.18 7.31 -3.48
C ARG A 250 -16.59 7.34 -2.01
N ALA A 251 -16.08 6.40 -1.21
CA ALA A 251 -16.30 6.41 0.23
C ALA A 251 -15.62 7.62 0.88
N PHE A 252 -14.39 7.95 0.52
CA PHE A 252 -13.73 9.19 0.96
C PHE A 252 -14.54 10.43 0.56
N ALA A 253 -14.97 10.51 -0.70
CA ALA A 253 -15.70 11.66 -1.22
C ALA A 253 -17.04 11.95 -0.47
N ARG A 254 -17.69 10.93 0.09
CA ARG A 254 -18.94 11.05 0.87
C ARG A 254 -18.73 11.54 2.30
N HIS A 255 -17.49 11.71 2.75
CA HIS A 255 -17.17 12.09 4.12
C HIS A 255 -16.36 13.40 4.16
N ARG A 256 -16.37 14.06 5.32
CA ARG A 256 -15.74 15.36 5.50
C ARG A 256 -14.31 15.26 6.02
N VAL A 257 -13.98 14.21 6.77
CA VAL A 257 -12.65 13.99 7.36
C VAL A 257 -12.34 12.50 7.45
N THR A 258 -11.07 12.16 7.38
CA THR A 258 -10.55 10.81 7.66
C THR A 258 -9.38 10.86 8.64
N MET A 259 -8.96 9.69 9.08
CA MET A 259 -7.88 9.55 10.05
C MET A 259 -6.76 8.64 9.56
N HIS A 260 -5.55 8.91 10.03
CA HIS A 260 -4.42 8.01 9.96
C HIS A 260 -4.09 7.52 11.38
N ILE A 261 -4.25 6.23 11.64
CA ILE A 261 -3.92 5.59 12.91
C ILE A 261 -2.99 4.42 12.58
N PRO A 262 -1.67 4.61 12.60
CA PRO A 262 -0.71 3.57 12.26
C PRO A 262 -0.65 2.48 13.32
N ARG A 263 -0.08 1.31 12.97
CA ARG A 263 0.23 0.25 13.93
C ARG A 263 1.49 0.60 14.71
N ARG A 264 1.59 0.15 15.95
CA ARG A 264 2.74 0.44 16.83
C ARG A 264 4.11 0.13 16.22
N PRO A 265 4.34 -0.95 15.45
CA PRO A 265 5.64 -1.17 14.80
C PRO A 265 6.09 -0.02 13.89
N TYR A 266 5.16 0.71 13.24
CA TYR A 266 5.49 1.89 12.43
C TYR A 266 5.84 3.11 13.29
N ILE A 267 5.26 3.21 14.49
CA ILE A 267 5.53 4.31 15.41
C ILE A 267 6.85 4.10 16.15
N GLU A 268 7.05 2.89 16.67
CA GLU A 268 8.13 2.58 17.61
C GLU A 268 9.45 2.21 16.91
N ALA A 269 9.38 1.55 15.74
CA ALA A 269 10.56 0.93 15.13
C ALA A 269 10.79 1.29 13.65
N LEU A 270 9.81 1.86 12.99
CA LEU A 270 9.88 2.24 11.58
C LEU A 270 9.41 3.69 11.36
N PRO A 271 9.98 4.69 12.06
CA PRO A 271 9.62 6.08 11.85
C PRO A 271 9.88 6.50 10.41
N GLY A 272 9.06 7.41 9.90
CA GLY A 272 9.12 7.87 8.51
C GLY A 272 8.26 7.06 7.53
N ILE A 273 7.81 5.86 7.90
CA ILE A 273 7.00 5.02 7.00
C ILE A 273 5.51 5.25 7.27
N PRO A 274 4.76 5.93 6.37
CA PRO A 274 3.33 6.08 6.50
C PRO A 274 2.61 4.78 6.11
N THR A 275 1.37 4.65 6.56
CA THR A 275 0.54 3.60 5.98
C THR A 275 0.03 4.04 4.60
N ILE A 276 -0.29 3.08 3.74
CA ILE A 276 -0.85 3.32 2.40
C ILE A 276 -2.07 4.26 2.42
N ARG A 277 -2.79 4.30 3.54
CA ARG A 277 -4.00 5.10 3.74
C ARG A 277 -3.76 6.61 3.66
N MET A 278 -2.57 7.10 4.03
CA MET A 278 -2.21 8.50 3.84
C MET A 278 -2.19 8.86 2.35
N PHE A 279 -1.52 8.05 1.54
CA PHE A 279 -1.45 8.29 0.10
C PHE A 279 -2.84 8.27 -0.56
N GLU A 280 -3.68 7.29 -0.20
CA GLU A 280 -5.04 7.15 -0.73
C GLU A 280 -5.92 8.35 -0.35
N ALA A 281 -5.94 8.72 0.92
CA ALA A 281 -6.80 9.78 1.43
C ALA A 281 -6.42 11.15 0.85
N LEU A 282 -5.12 11.50 0.90
CA LEU A 282 -4.63 12.77 0.37
C LEU A 282 -4.82 12.86 -1.15
N ALA A 283 -4.69 11.74 -1.88
CA ALA A 283 -5.01 11.69 -3.31
C ALA A 283 -6.49 11.95 -3.61
N CYS A 284 -7.38 11.57 -2.71
CA CYS A 284 -8.82 11.85 -2.82
C CYS A 284 -9.19 13.28 -2.41
N GLY A 285 -8.27 14.06 -1.87
CA GLY A 285 -8.53 15.40 -1.39
C GLY A 285 -9.51 15.42 -0.22
N ILE A 286 -9.35 14.51 0.75
CA ILE A 286 -10.10 14.53 2.00
C ILE A 286 -9.17 15.01 3.13
N PRO A 287 -9.62 15.94 4.00
CA PRO A 287 -8.87 16.33 5.17
C PRO A 287 -8.49 15.12 6.03
N LEU A 288 -7.24 15.04 6.45
CA LEU A 288 -6.70 13.94 7.22
C LEU A 288 -6.12 14.42 8.55
N ILE A 289 -6.44 13.72 9.63
CA ILE A 289 -5.85 13.93 10.95
C ILE A 289 -5.12 12.65 11.33
N SER A 290 -3.82 12.76 11.63
CA SER A 290 -2.99 11.61 12.04
C SER A 290 -2.93 11.52 13.57
N ALA A 291 -3.11 10.32 14.11
CA ALA A 291 -2.60 9.93 15.43
C ALA A 291 -1.05 10.01 15.43
N PRO A 292 -0.38 9.87 16.58
CA PRO A 292 1.07 10.00 16.66
C PRO A 292 1.80 9.13 15.63
N TRP A 293 2.59 9.82 14.79
CA TRP A 293 3.46 9.24 13.78
C TRP A 293 4.53 10.27 13.42
N ASP A 294 5.76 9.85 13.27
CA ASP A 294 6.88 10.70 12.91
C ASP A 294 7.20 10.58 11.42
N ASP A 295 7.02 11.67 10.66
CA ASP A 295 7.43 11.77 9.25
C ASP A 295 8.95 12.07 9.16
N ALA A 296 9.77 11.19 9.71
CA ALA A 296 11.23 11.34 9.77
C ALA A 296 11.88 11.47 8.37
N GLU A 297 11.18 11.05 7.32
CA GLU A 297 11.66 11.15 5.93
C GLU A 297 11.18 12.43 5.21
N GLY A 298 10.30 13.22 5.82
CA GLY A 298 9.78 14.45 5.24
C GLY A 298 8.98 14.21 3.95
N LEU A 299 8.19 13.15 3.94
CA LEU A 299 7.34 12.79 2.80
C LEU A 299 6.20 13.79 2.60
N PHE A 300 5.70 14.34 3.71
CA PHE A 300 4.58 15.27 3.77
C PHE A 300 4.94 16.52 4.58
N ARG A 301 4.01 17.43 4.70
CA ARG A 301 4.14 18.69 5.47
C ARG A 301 3.11 18.69 6.62
N PRO A 302 3.48 18.22 7.83
CA PRO A 302 2.58 18.28 8.99
C PRO A 302 2.05 19.71 9.25
N GLY A 303 0.77 19.84 9.56
CA GLY A 303 0.08 21.13 9.71
C GLY A 303 -0.33 21.80 8.38
N THR A 304 0.11 21.26 7.24
CA THR A 304 -0.23 21.76 5.90
C THR A 304 -0.96 20.72 5.08
N ASP A 305 -0.37 19.53 4.89
CA ASP A 305 -0.96 18.44 4.11
C ASP A 305 -1.93 17.60 4.96
N PHE A 306 -1.67 17.51 6.25
CA PHE A 306 -2.50 16.84 7.23
C PHE A 306 -2.29 17.45 8.62
N LEU A 307 -3.21 17.18 9.54
CA LEU A 307 -3.08 17.59 10.95
C LEU A 307 -2.56 16.43 11.80
N PHE A 308 -1.92 16.76 12.89
CA PHE A 308 -1.35 15.81 13.83
C PHE A 308 -1.98 16.00 15.22
N ALA A 309 -2.51 14.93 15.80
CA ALA A 309 -3.03 14.89 17.15
C ALA A 309 -2.11 14.07 18.04
N LYS A 310 -1.63 14.65 19.14
CA LYS A 310 -0.74 13.98 20.11
C LYS A 310 -1.48 12.98 21.00
N ASP A 311 -2.78 13.23 21.23
CA ASP A 311 -3.66 12.45 22.11
C ASP A 311 -5.12 12.57 21.66
N GLY A 312 -6.01 11.82 22.33
CA GLY A 312 -7.44 11.84 22.03
C GLY A 312 -8.15 13.16 22.32
N GLU A 313 -7.61 13.99 23.21
CA GLU A 313 -8.16 15.34 23.48
C GLU A 313 -7.88 16.26 22.29
N GLU A 314 -6.65 16.31 21.85
CA GLU A 314 -6.29 17.09 20.66
C GLU A 314 -6.99 16.59 19.40
N MET A 315 -7.20 15.27 19.27
CA MET A 315 -8.02 14.72 18.17
C MET A 315 -9.43 15.29 18.15
N ARG A 316 -10.09 15.42 19.31
CA ARG A 316 -11.43 16.05 19.42
C ARG A 316 -11.41 17.52 18.99
N HIS A 317 -10.40 18.26 19.41
CA HIS A 317 -10.26 19.67 19.02
C HIS A 317 -10.05 19.81 17.50
N LEU A 318 -9.12 19.07 16.93
CA LEU A 318 -8.84 19.12 15.49
C LEU A 318 -10.02 18.65 14.63
N LEU A 319 -10.75 17.63 15.07
CA LEU A 319 -11.99 17.20 14.40
C LEU A 319 -13.03 18.32 14.41
N THR A 320 -13.20 19.01 15.56
CA THR A 320 -14.14 20.15 15.67
C THR A 320 -13.73 21.26 14.70
N ASP A 321 -12.45 21.62 14.67
CA ASP A 321 -11.92 22.68 13.82
C ASP A 321 -12.12 22.35 12.33
N VAL A 322 -11.71 21.16 11.88
CA VAL A 322 -11.87 20.72 10.48
C VAL A 322 -13.34 20.66 10.06
N LEU A 323 -14.22 20.23 10.96
CA LEU A 323 -15.66 20.12 10.66
C LEU A 323 -16.40 21.46 10.68
N THR A 324 -15.89 22.49 11.37
CA THR A 324 -16.51 23.81 11.49
C THR A 324 -15.84 24.88 10.63
N ASP A 325 -14.52 24.83 10.45
CA ASP A 325 -13.77 25.75 9.59
C ASP A 325 -13.63 25.19 8.16
N ARG A 326 -14.53 25.63 7.29
CA ARG A 326 -14.53 25.23 5.88
C ARG A 326 -13.29 25.70 5.10
N SER A 327 -12.67 26.80 5.51
CA SER A 327 -11.44 27.30 4.86
C SER A 327 -10.28 26.38 5.16
N MET A 328 -10.07 26.06 6.44
CA MET A 328 -9.08 25.10 6.90
C MET A 328 -9.22 23.74 6.21
N ALA A 329 -10.44 23.19 6.15
CA ALA A 329 -10.69 21.94 5.48
C ALA A 329 -10.28 21.97 4.00
N LYS A 330 -10.63 23.04 3.26
CA LYS A 330 -10.25 23.19 1.85
C LYS A 330 -8.76 23.35 1.63
N ASP A 331 -8.06 24.02 2.54
CA ASP A 331 -6.60 24.18 2.45
C ASP A 331 -5.91 22.82 2.63
N LEU A 332 -6.35 21.99 3.60
CA LEU A 332 -5.87 20.62 3.78
C LEU A 332 -6.12 19.74 2.55
N GLU A 333 -7.35 19.77 2.00
CA GLU A 333 -7.71 19.06 0.77
C GLU A 333 -6.76 19.40 -0.38
N ARG A 334 -6.53 20.69 -0.60
CA ARG A 334 -5.69 21.20 -1.69
C ARG A 334 -4.22 20.84 -1.50
N HIS A 335 -3.66 21.13 -0.33
CA HIS A 335 -2.24 20.93 -0.08
C HIS A 335 -1.85 19.44 -0.04
N GLY A 336 -2.67 18.59 0.58
CA GLY A 336 -2.42 17.14 0.59
C GLY A 336 -2.43 16.57 -0.84
N LEU A 337 -3.42 16.96 -1.65
CA LEU A 337 -3.49 16.55 -3.06
C LEU A 337 -2.29 17.06 -3.88
N GLU A 338 -1.90 18.32 -3.71
CA GLU A 338 -0.73 18.91 -4.37
C GLU A 338 0.55 18.12 -4.08
N THR A 339 0.77 17.74 -2.81
CA THR A 339 1.93 16.92 -2.39
C THR A 339 1.90 15.53 -3.03
N ILE A 340 0.73 14.86 -3.06
CA ILE A 340 0.61 13.56 -3.73
C ILE A 340 0.94 13.68 -5.22
N LEU A 341 0.31 14.63 -5.93
CA LEU A 341 0.50 14.79 -7.38
C LEU A 341 1.94 15.19 -7.75
N ALA A 342 2.62 15.91 -6.86
CA ALA A 342 4.00 16.34 -7.09
C ALA A 342 5.04 15.24 -6.83
N ARG A 343 4.78 14.26 -5.94
CA ARG A 343 5.83 13.36 -5.44
C ARG A 343 5.42 11.91 -5.20
N HIS A 344 4.13 11.62 -5.01
CA HIS A 344 3.69 10.34 -4.44
C HIS A 344 2.62 9.63 -5.25
N THR A 345 2.75 9.64 -6.59
CA THR A 345 1.92 8.82 -7.48
C THR A 345 2.65 7.54 -7.88
N CYS A 346 1.92 6.51 -8.29
CA CYS A 346 2.52 5.30 -8.86
C CYS A 346 3.40 5.60 -10.08
N THR A 347 3.12 6.68 -10.83
CA THR A 347 3.96 7.15 -11.94
C THR A 347 5.36 7.52 -11.47
N HIS A 348 5.49 8.28 -10.36
CA HIS A 348 6.79 8.58 -9.76
C HIS A 348 7.53 7.31 -9.32
N ARG A 349 6.81 6.34 -8.75
CA ARG A 349 7.43 5.06 -8.33
C ARG A 349 7.90 4.23 -9.52
N VAL A 350 7.21 4.29 -10.64
CA VAL A 350 7.70 3.65 -11.88
C VAL A 350 8.93 4.37 -12.42
N ASP A 351 8.98 5.71 -12.37
CA ASP A 351 10.20 6.46 -12.74
C ASP A 351 11.39 6.07 -11.87
N GLU A 352 11.20 5.99 -10.55
CA GLU A 352 12.23 5.53 -9.60
C GLU A 352 12.65 4.07 -9.87
N LEU A 353 11.69 3.17 -10.13
CA LEU A 353 11.99 1.77 -10.47
C LEU A 353 12.84 1.68 -11.74
N LEU A 354 12.50 2.44 -12.78
CA LEU A 354 13.29 2.48 -14.02
C LEU A 354 14.68 3.07 -13.79
N ALA A 355 14.84 4.06 -12.91
CA ALA A 355 16.16 4.58 -12.52
C ALA A 355 16.98 3.55 -11.73
N VAL A 356 16.36 2.78 -10.84
CA VAL A 356 17.02 1.63 -10.17
C VAL A 356 17.50 0.60 -11.19
N LEU A 357 16.66 0.27 -12.17
CA LEU A 357 17.03 -0.67 -13.25
C LEU A 357 18.14 -0.14 -14.16
N ALA A 358 18.18 1.16 -14.43
CA ALA A 358 19.28 1.77 -15.18
C ALA A 358 20.63 1.71 -14.45
N THR A 359 20.60 1.65 -13.12
CA THR A 359 21.81 1.63 -12.28
C THR A 359 22.26 0.20 -11.93
N HIS A 360 21.31 -0.69 -11.68
CA HIS A 360 21.54 -2.03 -11.11
C HIS A 360 21.00 -3.16 -12.00
N GLY A 361 20.47 -2.84 -13.18
CA GLY A 361 19.88 -3.83 -14.09
C GLY A 361 20.90 -4.80 -14.67
N SER A 362 20.42 -5.97 -15.06
CA SER A 362 21.20 -6.94 -15.85
C SER A 362 21.57 -6.36 -17.23
N GLU A 363 22.55 -6.95 -17.91
CA GLU A 363 22.93 -6.53 -19.29
C GLU A 363 21.71 -6.44 -20.21
N ARG A 364 20.80 -7.42 -20.16
CA ARG A 364 19.57 -7.45 -20.94
C ARG A 364 18.67 -6.24 -20.66
N VAL A 365 18.54 -5.82 -19.39
CA VAL A 365 17.75 -4.64 -19.00
C VAL A 365 18.41 -3.36 -19.51
N LEU A 366 19.72 -3.24 -19.36
CA LEU A 366 20.48 -2.06 -19.82
C LEU A 366 20.42 -1.92 -21.35
N GLU A 367 20.54 -3.01 -22.10
CA GLU A 367 20.34 -3.02 -23.55
C GLU A 367 18.94 -2.56 -23.96
N ASN A 368 17.90 -3.05 -23.27
CA ASN A 368 16.50 -2.65 -23.53
C ASN A 368 16.25 -1.17 -23.24
N LEU A 369 16.84 -0.61 -22.18
CA LEU A 369 16.74 0.81 -21.86
C LEU A 369 17.44 1.67 -22.92
N ALA A 370 18.67 1.33 -23.31
CA ALA A 370 19.43 2.03 -24.32
C ALA A 370 18.72 2.00 -25.70
N ALA A 371 18.16 0.86 -26.09
CA ALA A 371 17.40 0.74 -27.34
C ALA A 371 16.14 1.64 -27.36
N LYS A 372 15.48 1.80 -26.21
CA LYS A 372 14.31 2.67 -26.07
C LYS A 372 14.68 4.15 -26.17
N GLU A 373 15.79 4.58 -25.56
CA GLU A 373 16.30 5.96 -25.66
C GLU A 373 16.71 6.31 -27.11
N ALA A 374 17.30 5.37 -27.82
CA ALA A 374 17.69 5.58 -29.23
C ALA A 374 16.49 5.66 -30.20
N ALA A 375 15.31 5.21 -29.78
CA ALA A 375 14.08 5.20 -30.59
C ALA A 375 13.18 6.43 -30.35
N GLN A 376 13.51 7.28 -29.39
CA GLN A 376 12.85 8.56 -29.08
C GLN A 376 13.57 9.73 -29.73
#